data_ad611d9963522c4ca4cd11f331b527a0
#
_entry.id   ad611d9963522c4ca4cd11f331b527a0
#
_cell.length_a   1.000
_cell.length_b   1.000
_cell.length_c   1.000
_cell.angle_alpha   90.00
_cell.angle_beta   90.00
_cell.angle_gamma   90.00
#
_symmetry.space_group_name_H-M   'P 1'
#
loop_
_entity.id
_entity.type
_entity.pdbx_description
1 polymer ?
#
loop_
_entity_poly.entity_id
_entity_poly.type
_entity_poly.pdbx_seq_one_letter_code
_entity_poly.pdbx_strand_id
1 'polypeptide(L)'
;MDAGKIDQMIGWMRASNLEFHAVVLLRGGALVREEYFPGWNRGSTQNVYSCTKSVLSALCGIAQGEGRLPAVDARALAFLPSGSPPAADPRAAEITLDQLLSMSAGLPFMRAVDMAGARDQTAFVLGKPLAQEPGARFLYTSGGPQVVSALLQRATGMSARDYAKGKLFQPLGIQDWSWDTDGTGVTIGATNLTLSAMDLARLGFLYLHGGAWFGTQVVPASWVKESTSLHARVTDMNRAEGSGYGYFWWVDEQWNGFSAHGAAGQFVFVVPRLDLVAVFTSGLSPDNFPVPWDLLKDYVLPACG
;
A
#
# COMPACT_ATOMS: atom_id res chain seq x y z
N MET A 1 6.13 9.23 -24.67
CA MET A 1 5.39 10.13 -23.75
C MET A 1 5.52 11.55 -24.28
N ASP A 2 4.43 12.30 -24.37
CA ASP A 2 4.41 13.69 -24.79
C ASP A 2 5.00 14.57 -23.66
N ALA A 3 6.23 15.09 -23.90
CA ALA A 3 6.94 15.91 -22.92
C ALA A 3 6.21 17.25 -22.65
N GLY A 4 5.56 17.83 -23.68
CA GLY A 4 4.84 19.10 -23.56
C GLY A 4 3.66 19.03 -22.58
N LYS A 5 2.92 17.92 -22.58
CA LYS A 5 1.84 17.70 -21.61
C LYS A 5 2.37 17.54 -20.19
N ILE A 6 3.49 16.83 -20.03
CA ILE A 6 4.11 16.69 -18.71
C ILE A 6 4.66 18.02 -18.20
N ASP A 7 5.28 18.84 -19.07
CA ASP A 7 5.75 20.18 -18.70
C ASP A 7 4.59 21.10 -18.32
N GLN A 8 3.43 21.01 -18.99
CA GLN A 8 2.20 21.72 -18.61
C GLN A 8 1.71 21.29 -17.22
N MET A 9 1.69 19.98 -16.92
CA MET A 9 1.36 19.46 -15.58
C MET A 9 2.28 20.05 -14.51
N ILE A 10 3.60 19.98 -14.72
CA ILE A 10 4.58 20.50 -13.76
C ILE A 10 4.44 22.02 -13.61
N GLY A 11 4.19 22.74 -14.71
CA GLY A 11 3.90 24.17 -14.68
C GLY A 11 2.67 24.52 -13.84
N TRP A 12 1.60 23.77 -14.00
CA TRP A 12 0.39 23.90 -13.19
C TRP A 12 0.67 23.61 -11.70
N MET A 13 1.38 22.51 -11.40
CA MET A 13 1.74 22.15 -10.03
C MET A 13 2.57 23.25 -9.35
N ARG A 14 3.50 23.85 -10.06
CA ARG A 14 4.33 24.97 -9.55
C ARG A 14 3.56 26.26 -9.35
N ALA A 15 2.54 26.52 -10.19
CA ALA A 15 1.70 27.70 -10.11
C ALA A 15 0.57 27.57 -9.07
N SER A 16 0.23 26.35 -8.69
CA SER A 16 -0.75 26.08 -7.65
C SER A 16 -0.16 26.44 -6.27
N ASN A 17 -1.02 26.80 -5.33
CA ASN A 17 -0.63 26.98 -3.93
C ASN A 17 -0.67 25.67 -3.14
N LEU A 18 -0.56 24.54 -3.83
CA LEU A 18 -0.61 23.20 -3.24
C LEU A 18 0.81 22.72 -2.91
N GLU A 19 0.95 22.00 -1.81
CA GLU A 19 2.22 21.47 -1.37
C GLU A 19 2.50 20.13 -2.07
N PHE A 20 3.28 20.18 -3.15
CA PHE A 20 3.84 19.00 -3.81
C PHE A 20 5.30 18.79 -3.37
N HIS A 21 5.71 17.53 -3.28
CA HIS A 21 7.08 17.16 -2.92
C HIS A 21 7.85 16.60 -4.12
N ALA A 22 7.29 15.61 -4.81
CA ALA A 22 7.92 15.05 -6.00
C ALA A 22 6.92 14.41 -6.97
N VAL A 23 7.36 14.35 -8.24
CA VAL A 23 6.74 13.53 -9.29
C VAL A 23 7.82 12.64 -9.90
N VAL A 24 7.56 11.33 -10.00
CA VAL A 24 8.42 10.38 -10.68
C VAL A 24 7.60 9.58 -11.68
N LEU A 25 7.99 9.62 -12.95
CA LEU A 25 7.32 8.88 -14.02
C LEU A 25 8.29 7.89 -14.66
N LEU A 26 7.90 6.61 -14.67
CA LEU A 26 8.60 5.55 -15.39
C LEU A 26 7.73 5.07 -16.54
N ARG A 27 8.30 4.87 -17.72
CA ARG A 27 7.59 4.31 -18.86
C ARG A 27 8.53 3.53 -19.77
N GLY A 28 8.09 2.37 -20.27
CA GLY A 28 8.91 1.54 -21.14
C GLY A 28 10.24 1.12 -20.47
N GLY A 29 10.20 0.83 -19.17
CA GLY A 29 11.38 0.47 -18.40
C GLY A 29 12.36 1.62 -18.11
N ALA A 30 12.05 2.87 -18.50
CA ALA A 30 12.91 4.03 -18.34
C ALA A 30 12.32 5.10 -17.41
N LEU A 31 13.19 5.82 -16.69
CA LEU A 31 12.83 7.04 -15.98
C LEU A 31 12.63 8.17 -17.00
N VAL A 32 11.39 8.62 -17.20
CA VAL A 32 11.04 9.63 -18.20
C VAL A 32 10.87 11.04 -17.60
N ARG A 33 10.54 11.13 -16.34
CA ARG A 33 10.50 12.38 -15.58
C ARG A 33 10.80 12.13 -14.12
N GLU A 34 11.57 13.02 -13.55
CA GLU A 34 11.86 13.12 -12.13
C GLU A 34 11.86 14.61 -11.78
N GLU A 35 10.94 15.02 -10.93
CA GLU A 35 10.75 16.42 -10.54
C GLU A 35 10.63 16.52 -9.03
N TYR A 36 11.35 17.46 -8.43
CA TYR A 36 11.28 17.79 -7.01
C TYR A 36 10.90 19.23 -6.81
N PHE A 37 10.02 19.48 -5.86
CA PHE A 37 9.55 20.81 -5.53
C PHE A 37 10.41 21.45 -4.42
N PRO A 38 10.33 22.77 -4.17
CA PRO A 38 11.18 23.45 -3.21
C PRO A 38 11.22 22.75 -1.84
N GLY A 39 12.42 22.53 -1.32
CA GLY A 39 12.66 21.82 -0.06
C GLY A 39 12.81 20.30 -0.18
N TRP A 40 12.57 19.75 -1.37
CA TRP A 40 12.62 18.29 -1.62
C TRP A 40 13.69 17.92 -2.65
N ASN A 41 14.23 16.72 -2.55
CA ASN A 41 15.22 16.17 -3.46
C ASN A 41 15.10 14.64 -3.52
N ARG A 42 15.90 13.99 -4.36
CA ARG A 42 15.87 12.54 -4.59
C ARG A 42 16.04 11.70 -3.32
N GLY A 43 16.84 12.16 -2.35
CA GLY A 43 17.08 11.47 -1.09
C GLY A 43 16.07 11.82 0.01
N SER A 44 15.17 12.77 -0.22
CA SER A 44 14.18 13.16 0.78
C SER A 44 13.19 12.04 1.02
N THR A 45 13.12 11.54 2.26
CA THR A 45 12.14 10.54 2.71
C THR A 45 11.01 11.21 3.46
N GLN A 46 9.83 10.62 3.40
CA GLN A 46 8.64 11.07 4.10
C GLN A 46 7.74 9.90 4.47
N ASN A 47 6.85 10.11 5.44
CA ASN A 47 5.82 9.11 5.74
C ASN A 47 4.96 8.88 4.49
N VAL A 48 4.95 7.64 4.02
CA VAL A 48 4.15 7.26 2.84
C VAL A 48 2.72 6.87 3.21
N TYR A 49 2.37 7.05 4.49
CA TYR A 49 1.04 6.75 5.03
C TYR A 49 0.54 5.37 4.58
N SER A 50 -0.66 5.30 4.02
CA SER A 50 -1.29 4.02 3.67
C SER A 50 -0.66 3.29 2.48
N CYS A 51 0.27 3.90 1.73
CA CYS A 51 1.10 3.14 0.79
C CYS A 51 1.94 2.05 1.51
N THR A 52 2.15 2.19 2.82
CA THR A 52 2.71 1.16 3.71
C THR A 52 2.00 -0.20 3.56
N LYS A 53 0.68 -0.18 3.38
CA LYS A 53 -0.12 -1.41 3.24
C LYS A 53 0.28 -2.22 2.01
N SER A 54 0.58 -1.54 0.90
CA SER A 54 1.03 -2.21 -0.34
C SER A 54 2.43 -2.81 -0.18
N VAL A 55 3.29 -2.18 0.62
CA VAL A 55 4.58 -2.79 1.02
C VAL A 55 4.34 -4.03 1.88
N LEU A 56 3.43 -3.95 2.86
CA LEU A 56 3.07 -5.11 3.70
C LEU A 56 2.49 -6.26 2.84
N SER A 57 1.67 -5.95 1.83
CA SER A 57 1.20 -6.93 0.84
C SER A 57 2.35 -7.65 0.13
N ALA A 58 3.34 -6.90 -0.35
CA ALA A 58 4.53 -7.50 -0.98
C ALA A 58 5.24 -8.47 -0.05
N LEU A 59 5.39 -8.12 1.23
CA LEU A 59 6.01 -8.99 2.23
C LEU A 59 5.19 -10.26 2.49
N CYS A 60 3.85 -10.15 2.50
CA CYS A 60 2.98 -11.32 2.59
C CYS A 60 3.20 -12.26 1.40
N GLY A 61 3.32 -11.70 0.18
CA GLY A 61 3.60 -12.48 -1.01
C GLY A 61 4.94 -13.20 -0.96
N ILE A 62 5.98 -12.52 -0.50
CA ILE A 62 7.31 -13.13 -0.30
C ILE A 62 7.22 -14.27 0.71
N ALA A 63 6.59 -14.03 1.87
CA ALA A 63 6.45 -15.04 2.92
C ALA A 63 5.60 -16.24 2.49
N GLN A 64 4.57 -16.02 1.67
CA GLN A 64 3.77 -17.10 1.09
C GLN A 64 4.58 -17.92 0.08
N GLY A 65 5.37 -17.25 -0.77
CA GLY A 65 6.30 -17.91 -1.70
C GLY A 65 7.39 -18.74 -1.00
N GLU A 66 7.76 -18.35 0.22
CA GLU A 66 8.66 -19.12 1.10
C GLU A 66 7.95 -20.25 1.88
N GLY A 67 6.62 -20.40 1.71
CA GLY A 67 5.83 -21.37 2.45
C GLY A 67 5.67 -21.07 3.94
N ARG A 68 5.86 -19.81 4.35
CA ARG A 68 5.79 -19.38 5.75
C ARG A 68 4.39 -18.91 6.15
N LEU A 69 3.68 -18.19 5.27
CA LEU A 69 2.30 -17.80 5.52
C LEU A 69 1.32 -18.88 5.09
N PRO A 70 0.19 -19.03 5.81
CA PRO A 70 -0.87 -19.93 5.40
C PRO A 70 -1.50 -19.51 4.06
N ALA A 71 -2.31 -20.38 3.47
CA ALA A 71 -3.16 -20.04 2.33
C ALA A 71 -4.09 -18.88 2.69
N VAL A 72 -4.46 -18.05 1.70
CA VAL A 72 -5.23 -16.82 1.95
C VAL A 72 -6.64 -17.09 2.47
N ASP A 73 -7.20 -18.25 2.18
CA ASP A 73 -8.51 -18.75 2.68
C ASP A 73 -8.44 -19.34 4.09
N ALA A 74 -7.23 -19.50 4.66
CA ALA A 74 -7.08 -20.01 6.01
C ALA A 74 -7.55 -19.00 7.06
N ARG A 75 -8.11 -19.49 8.17
CA ARG A 75 -8.52 -18.68 9.33
C ARG A 75 -7.31 -17.98 9.94
N ALA A 76 -7.23 -16.69 9.75
CA ALA A 76 -6.04 -15.89 10.06
C ALA A 76 -5.67 -15.93 11.54
N LEU A 77 -6.65 -15.78 12.44
CA LEU A 77 -6.38 -15.64 13.88
C LEU A 77 -5.83 -16.92 14.52
N ALA A 78 -6.02 -18.10 13.89
CA ALA A 78 -5.40 -19.35 14.32
C ALA A 78 -3.86 -19.33 14.23
N PHE A 79 -3.31 -18.40 13.44
CA PHE A 79 -1.86 -18.25 13.25
C PHE A 79 -1.26 -17.11 14.09
N LEU A 80 -2.02 -16.45 14.95
CA LEU A 80 -1.48 -15.46 15.87
C LEU A 80 -0.54 -16.14 16.91
N PRO A 81 0.39 -15.38 17.52
CA PRO A 81 1.24 -15.91 18.58
C PRO A 81 0.44 -16.57 19.71
N SER A 82 0.96 -17.69 20.24
CA SER A 82 0.39 -18.30 21.45
C SER A 82 0.38 -17.27 22.60
N GLY A 83 -0.76 -17.13 23.26
CA GLY A 83 -0.93 -16.11 24.31
C GLY A 83 -1.42 -14.76 23.81
N SER A 84 -1.68 -14.57 22.50
CA SER A 84 -2.40 -13.41 22.01
C SER A 84 -3.77 -13.32 22.71
N PRO A 85 -4.22 -12.10 23.09
CA PRO A 85 -5.54 -11.94 23.67
C PRO A 85 -6.62 -12.48 22.72
N PRO A 86 -7.64 -13.16 23.24
CA PRO A 86 -8.76 -13.59 22.42
C PRO A 86 -9.45 -12.37 21.82
N ALA A 87 -10.00 -12.53 20.62
CA ALA A 87 -10.85 -11.50 20.05
C ALA A 87 -12.12 -11.33 20.92
N ALA A 88 -12.54 -10.08 21.09
CA ALA A 88 -13.76 -9.76 21.86
C ALA A 88 -15.03 -10.28 21.17
N ASP A 89 -15.01 -10.36 19.85
CA ASP A 89 -16.12 -10.88 19.06
C ASP A 89 -15.79 -12.31 18.59
N PRO A 90 -16.60 -13.32 18.94
CA PRO A 90 -16.33 -14.71 18.58
C PRO A 90 -16.32 -14.96 17.06
N ARG A 91 -17.04 -14.14 16.27
CA ARG A 91 -17.05 -14.23 14.80
C ARG A 91 -15.66 -13.95 14.19
N ALA A 92 -14.80 -13.25 14.92
CA ALA A 92 -13.45 -12.97 14.46
C ALA A 92 -12.62 -14.25 14.22
N ALA A 93 -12.97 -15.37 14.86
CA ALA A 93 -12.33 -16.67 14.63
C ALA A 93 -12.50 -17.17 13.18
N GLU A 94 -13.51 -16.69 12.47
CA GLU A 94 -13.78 -17.07 11.07
C GLU A 94 -13.06 -16.18 10.06
N ILE A 95 -12.44 -15.08 10.48
CA ILE A 95 -11.73 -14.16 9.60
C ILE A 95 -10.58 -14.89 8.88
N THR A 96 -10.58 -14.80 7.55
CA THR A 96 -9.50 -15.34 6.72
C THR A 96 -8.41 -14.29 6.44
N LEU A 97 -7.24 -14.74 5.98
CA LEU A 97 -6.18 -13.83 5.55
C LEU A 97 -6.60 -13.01 4.32
N ASP A 98 -7.33 -13.63 3.38
CA ASP A 98 -7.96 -12.94 2.24
C ASP A 98 -8.81 -11.74 2.70
N GLN A 99 -9.70 -11.97 3.65
CA GLN A 99 -10.60 -10.92 4.16
C GLN A 99 -9.86 -9.77 4.87
N LEU A 100 -8.75 -10.06 5.55
CA LEU A 100 -7.90 -9.00 6.13
C LEU A 100 -7.22 -8.17 5.04
N LEU A 101 -6.64 -8.84 4.03
CA LEU A 101 -5.93 -8.20 2.93
C LEU A 101 -6.86 -7.40 2.01
N SER A 102 -8.08 -7.90 1.77
CA SER A 102 -9.09 -7.26 0.91
C SER A 102 -9.99 -6.26 1.63
N MET A 103 -9.72 -5.96 2.92
CA MET A 103 -10.55 -5.05 3.73
C MET A 103 -12.00 -5.50 3.90
N SER A 104 -12.27 -6.81 3.89
CA SER A 104 -13.61 -7.39 4.07
C SER A 104 -13.75 -8.20 5.37
N ALA A 105 -12.79 -8.10 6.30
CA ALA A 105 -12.76 -8.86 7.54
C ALA A 105 -13.88 -8.50 8.56
N GLY A 106 -14.66 -7.48 8.30
CA GLY A 106 -15.70 -7.02 9.22
C GLY A 106 -15.20 -6.19 10.40
N LEU A 107 -13.91 -5.93 10.50
CA LEU A 107 -13.33 -5.06 11.51
C LEU A 107 -13.92 -3.64 11.42
N PRO A 108 -14.16 -2.96 12.56
CA PRO A 108 -14.70 -1.61 12.53
C PRO A 108 -13.73 -0.62 11.85
N PHE A 109 -14.28 0.47 11.33
CA PHE A 109 -13.46 1.58 10.84
C PHE A 109 -12.54 2.08 11.95
N MET A 110 -11.26 2.13 11.67
CA MET A 110 -10.22 2.70 12.54
C MET A 110 -9.17 3.40 11.69
N ARG A 111 -8.79 4.59 12.10
CA ARG A 111 -7.60 5.26 11.56
C ARG A 111 -6.37 4.81 12.35
N ALA A 112 -5.19 4.96 11.79
CA ALA A 112 -3.95 4.62 12.51
C ALA A 112 -3.80 5.42 13.82
N VAL A 113 -4.23 6.69 13.84
CA VAL A 113 -4.17 7.55 15.03
C VAL A 113 -5.07 7.03 16.16
N ASP A 114 -6.13 6.33 15.85
CA ASP A 114 -7.05 5.78 16.88
C ASP A 114 -6.40 4.62 17.67
N MET A 115 -5.33 4.02 17.11
CA MET A 115 -4.56 2.94 17.72
C MET A 115 -3.22 3.42 18.33
N ALA A 116 -2.76 4.63 18.00
CA ALA A 116 -1.40 5.10 18.29
C ALA A 116 -1.03 5.09 19.80
N GLY A 117 -2.02 5.26 20.68
CA GLY A 117 -1.81 5.19 22.13
C GLY A 117 -1.80 3.78 22.73
N ALA A 118 -2.14 2.75 21.95
CA ALA A 118 -2.18 1.39 22.43
C ALA A 118 -0.76 0.78 22.43
N ARG A 119 -0.34 0.20 23.57
CA ARG A 119 0.93 -0.52 23.66
C ARG A 119 0.96 -1.73 22.72
N ASP A 120 -0.13 -2.49 22.67
CA ASP A 120 -0.36 -3.61 21.76
C ASP A 120 -1.52 -3.22 20.83
N GLN A 121 -1.17 -2.77 19.64
CA GLN A 121 -2.16 -2.34 18.66
C GLN A 121 -2.98 -3.53 18.11
N THR A 122 -2.38 -4.72 18.04
CA THR A 122 -3.08 -5.93 17.59
C THR A 122 -4.15 -6.33 18.60
N ALA A 123 -3.82 -6.36 19.88
CA ALA A 123 -4.78 -6.60 20.95
C ALA A 123 -5.89 -5.52 21.00
N PHE A 124 -5.54 -4.25 20.78
CA PHE A 124 -6.49 -3.16 20.70
C PHE A 124 -7.52 -3.37 19.58
N VAL A 125 -7.08 -3.79 18.39
CA VAL A 125 -7.95 -4.08 17.25
C VAL A 125 -8.88 -5.26 17.55
N LEU A 126 -8.31 -6.37 18.02
CA LEU A 126 -9.07 -7.60 18.31
C LEU A 126 -9.99 -7.44 19.53
N GLY A 127 -9.73 -6.47 20.40
CA GLY A 127 -10.60 -6.08 21.52
C GLY A 127 -11.87 -5.31 21.11
N LYS A 128 -12.07 -5.03 19.81
CA LYS A 128 -13.27 -4.37 19.30
C LYS A 128 -14.27 -5.37 18.74
N PRO A 129 -15.58 -5.15 18.90
CA PRO A 129 -16.58 -5.95 18.21
C PRO A 129 -16.49 -5.73 16.70
N LEU A 130 -16.84 -6.74 15.92
CA LEU A 130 -16.96 -6.61 14.48
C LEU A 130 -18.14 -5.69 14.11
N ALA A 131 -17.93 -4.83 13.12
CA ALA A 131 -18.95 -3.95 12.57
C ALA A 131 -19.93 -4.67 11.65
N GLN A 132 -19.49 -5.80 11.08
CA GLN A 132 -20.26 -6.63 10.15
C GLN A 132 -19.72 -8.06 10.14
N GLU A 133 -20.44 -8.98 9.48
CA GLU A 133 -19.96 -10.35 9.26
C GLU A 133 -18.68 -10.35 8.41
N PRO A 134 -17.69 -11.21 8.72
CA PRO A 134 -16.53 -11.42 7.87
C PRO A 134 -16.95 -11.78 6.44
N GLY A 135 -16.37 -11.12 5.45
CA GLY A 135 -16.70 -11.31 4.03
C GLY A 135 -17.93 -10.57 3.51
N ALA A 136 -18.71 -9.89 4.37
CA ALA A 136 -19.97 -9.27 3.96
C ALA A 136 -19.78 -8.13 2.95
N ARG A 137 -18.85 -7.23 3.20
CA ARG A 137 -18.53 -6.10 2.29
C ARG A 137 -17.18 -5.47 2.62
N PHE A 138 -16.70 -4.66 1.70
CA PHE A 138 -15.53 -3.81 1.91
C PHE A 138 -15.78 -2.81 3.04
N LEU A 139 -14.80 -2.68 3.96
CA LEU A 139 -14.77 -1.64 4.98
C LEU A 139 -13.30 -1.29 5.25
N TYR A 140 -12.86 -0.16 4.71
CA TYR A 140 -11.48 0.29 4.87
C TYR A 140 -11.14 0.55 6.33
N THR A 141 -10.06 -0.05 6.83
CA THR A 141 -9.62 0.12 8.22
C THR A 141 -8.10 0.01 8.32
N SER A 142 -7.52 0.70 9.30
CA SER A 142 -6.11 0.50 9.66
C SER A 142 -5.89 -0.70 10.60
N GLY A 143 -6.97 -1.28 11.13
CA GLY A 143 -6.88 -2.43 12.04
C GLY A 143 -6.44 -3.71 11.33
N GLY A 144 -7.01 -4.01 10.16
CA GLY A 144 -6.66 -5.22 9.39
C GLY A 144 -5.16 -5.35 9.09
N PRO A 145 -4.52 -4.32 8.53
CA PRO A 145 -3.07 -4.33 8.31
C PRO A 145 -2.23 -4.54 9.57
N GLN A 146 -2.68 -4.07 10.73
CA GLN A 146 -1.99 -4.32 12.00
C GLN A 146 -2.04 -5.80 12.38
N VAL A 147 -3.18 -6.45 12.23
CA VAL A 147 -3.32 -7.89 12.45
C VAL A 147 -2.44 -8.67 11.48
N VAL A 148 -2.43 -8.29 10.18
CA VAL A 148 -1.57 -8.92 9.16
C VAL A 148 -0.09 -8.76 9.49
N SER A 149 0.34 -7.60 10.01
CA SER A 149 1.72 -7.39 10.45
C SER A 149 2.12 -8.34 11.59
N ALA A 150 1.24 -8.55 12.57
CA ALA A 150 1.46 -9.52 13.65
C ALA A 150 1.53 -10.96 13.14
N LEU A 151 0.65 -11.33 12.20
CA LEU A 151 0.67 -12.64 11.54
C LEU A 151 1.97 -12.88 10.77
N LEU A 152 2.42 -11.88 10.02
CA LEU A 152 3.69 -11.94 9.29
C LEU A 152 4.87 -12.11 10.23
N GLN A 153 4.91 -11.37 11.33
CA GLN A 153 5.95 -11.51 12.35
C GLN A 153 5.96 -12.93 12.94
N ARG A 154 4.81 -13.48 13.26
CA ARG A 154 4.70 -14.85 13.77
C ARG A 154 5.18 -15.88 12.73
N ALA A 155 4.77 -15.72 11.49
CA ALA A 155 5.08 -16.63 10.40
C ALA A 155 6.57 -16.65 10.03
N THR A 156 7.19 -15.47 10.02
CA THR A 156 8.59 -15.31 9.60
C THR A 156 9.59 -15.40 10.76
N GLY A 157 9.14 -15.19 12.00
CA GLY A 157 10.00 -15.01 13.17
C GLY A 157 10.71 -13.65 13.21
N MET A 158 10.35 -12.72 12.32
CA MET A 158 10.94 -11.40 12.19
C MET A 158 9.85 -10.34 12.16
N SER A 159 10.11 -9.15 12.72
CA SER A 159 9.21 -8.02 12.52
C SER A 159 9.06 -7.70 11.02
N ALA A 160 7.92 -7.15 10.58
CA ALA A 160 7.71 -6.83 9.17
C ALA A 160 8.81 -5.87 8.65
N ARG A 161 9.27 -4.90 9.47
CA ARG A 161 10.37 -4.00 9.14
C ARG A 161 11.70 -4.73 8.90
N ASP A 162 12.04 -5.71 9.75
CA ASP A 162 13.31 -6.45 9.62
C ASP A 162 13.23 -7.44 8.45
N TYR A 163 12.09 -8.02 8.22
CA TYR A 163 11.83 -8.87 7.06
C TYR A 163 11.90 -8.07 5.76
N ALA A 164 11.30 -6.87 5.72
CA ALA A 164 11.37 -5.95 4.58
C ALA A 164 12.80 -5.57 4.23
N LYS A 165 13.63 -5.28 5.24
CA LYS A 165 15.04 -4.91 5.04
C LYS A 165 15.76 -5.89 4.14
N GLY A 166 15.70 -7.18 4.45
CA GLY A 166 16.44 -8.21 3.70
C GLY A 166 15.74 -8.69 2.45
N LYS A 167 14.40 -8.80 2.49
CA LYS A 167 13.63 -9.48 1.44
C LYS A 167 13.10 -8.56 0.36
N LEU A 168 12.93 -7.26 0.66
CA LEU A 168 12.38 -6.30 -0.28
C LEU A 168 13.30 -5.10 -0.49
N PHE A 169 13.70 -4.41 0.58
CA PHE A 169 14.41 -3.13 0.44
C PHE A 169 15.83 -3.29 -0.09
N GLN A 170 16.61 -4.23 0.42
CA GLN A 170 17.95 -4.50 -0.09
C GLN A 170 17.96 -4.93 -1.56
N PRO A 171 17.13 -5.88 -2.03
CA PRO A 171 17.04 -6.21 -3.44
C PRO A 171 16.69 -5.02 -4.34
N LEU A 172 15.82 -4.11 -3.89
CA LEU A 172 15.43 -2.92 -4.63
C LEU A 172 16.43 -1.75 -4.53
N GLY A 173 17.49 -1.87 -3.70
CA GLY A 173 18.44 -0.80 -3.46
C GLY A 173 17.86 0.37 -2.65
N ILE A 174 16.84 0.11 -1.81
CA ILE A 174 16.26 1.08 -0.89
C ILE A 174 17.13 1.11 0.37
N GLN A 175 17.72 2.27 0.67
CA GLN A 175 18.70 2.42 1.75
C GLN A 175 18.19 3.29 2.90
N ASP A 176 17.61 4.44 2.58
CA ASP A 176 17.12 5.42 3.54
C ASP A 176 15.62 5.23 3.78
N TRP A 177 15.29 4.58 4.89
CA TRP A 177 13.92 4.30 5.30
C TRP A 177 13.82 4.13 6.81
N SER A 178 12.64 4.33 7.34
CA SER A 178 12.30 3.93 8.71
C SER A 178 10.89 3.37 8.75
N TRP A 179 10.62 2.50 9.72
CA TRP A 179 9.29 1.93 9.91
C TRP A 179 9.10 1.66 11.40
N ASP A 180 8.09 2.27 12.00
CA ASP A 180 7.84 2.19 13.43
C ASP A 180 7.22 0.85 13.84
N THR A 181 7.37 0.53 15.14
CA THR A 181 6.72 -0.59 15.80
C THR A 181 5.81 -0.08 16.91
N ASP A 182 4.84 -0.87 17.33
CA ASP A 182 4.10 -0.64 18.56
C ASP A 182 4.95 -1.02 19.80
N GLY A 183 4.38 -0.86 21.00
CA GLY A 183 5.07 -1.12 22.26
C GLY A 183 5.36 -2.60 22.53
N THR A 184 4.93 -3.52 21.68
CA THR A 184 5.23 -4.96 21.72
C THR A 184 6.26 -5.38 20.67
N GLY A 185 6.70 -4.45 19.82
CA GLY A 185 7.66 -4.70 18.74
C GLY A 185 7.03 -5.19 17.45
N VAL A 186 5.70 -5.22 17.33
CA VAL A 186 5.00 -5.48 16.07
C VAL A 186 5.07 -4.24 15.19
N THR A 187 5.52 -4.38 13.95
CA THR A 187 5.60 -3.26 13.01
C THR A 187 4.22 -2.68 12.74
N ILE A 188 4.10 -1.35 12.67
CA ILE A 188 2.83 -0.66 12.38
C ILE A 188 2.43 -0.94 10.93
N GLY A 189 1.44 -1.84 10.73
CA GLY A 189 1.11 -2.36 9.41
C GLY A 189 0.42 -1.38 8.47
N ALA A 190 -0.17 -0.31 9.00
CA ALA A 190 -1.04 0.58 8.23
C ALA A 190 -0.39 1.88 7.75
N THR A 191 0.72 2.30 8.36
CA THR A 191 1.35 3.61 8.17
C THR A 191 2.76 3.64 8.79
N ASN A 192 3.35 4.84 8.89
CA ASN A 192 4.63 5.11 9.56
C ASN A 192 5.86 4.44 8.91
N LEU A 193 5.74 4.02 7.66
CA LEU A 193 6.89 3.73 6.82
C LEU A 193 7.32 5.04 6.14
N THR A 194 8.61 5.36 6.20
CA THR A 194 9.19 6.48 5.44
C THR A 194 9.96 5.95 4.24
N LEU A 195 9.70 6.51 3.07
CA LEU A 195 10.37 6.22 1.80
C LEU A 195 10.55 7.50 0.99
N SER A 196 11.47 7.49 0.04
CA SER A 196 11.56 8.52 -0.99
C SER A 196 10.54 8.28 -2.10
N ALA A 197 10.27 9.31 -2.92
CA ALA A 197 9.43 9.16 -4.12
C ALA A 197 10.02 8.14 -5.10
N MET A 198 11.35 8.08 -5.21
CA MET A 198 12.05 7.10 -6.04
C MET A 198 11.88 5.67 -5.50
N ASP A 199 11.84 5.48 -4.17
CA ASP A 199 11.62 4.15 -3.59
C ASP A 199 10.19 3.67 -3.82
N LEU A 200 9.22 4.58 -3.78
CA LEU A 200 7.85 4.27 -4.21
C LEU A 200 7.79 3.90 -5.69
N ALA A 201 8.56 4.57 -6.55
CA ALA A 201 8.65 4.23 -7.97
C ALA A 201 9.29 2.85 -8.19
N ARG A 202 10.29 2.47 -7.39
CA ARG A 202 10.86 1.11 -7.40
C ARG A 202 9.84 0.04 -7.04
N LEU A 203 8.99 0.30 -6.04
CA LEU A 203 7.88 -0.59 -5.69
C LEU A 203 6.87 -0.72 -6.83
N GLY A 204 6.46 0.41 -7.43
CA GLY A 204 5.58 0.40 -8.60
C GLY A 204 6.17 -0.36 -9.79
N PHE A 205 7.44 -0.15 -10.08
CA PHE A 205 8.18 -0.85 -11.14
C PHE A 205 8.26 -2.36 -10.89
N LEU A 206 8.54 -2.76 -9.66
CA LEU A 206 8.55 -4.17 -9.25
C LEU A 206 7.21 -4.84 -9.56
N TYR A 207 6.10 -4.18 -9.20
CA TYR A 207 4.75 -4.70 -9.44
C TYR A 207 4.37 -4.67 -10.92
N LEU A 208 4.77 -3.63 -11.65
CA LEU A 208 4.58 -3.55 -13.10
C LEU A 208 5.21 -4.74 -13.83
N HIS A 209 6.36 -5.22 -13.34
CA HIS A 209 7.11 -6.34 -13.91
C HIS A 209 6.83 -7.68 -13.19
N GLY A 210 5.61 -7.85 -12.64
CA GLY A 210 5.19 -9.12 -12.05
C GLY A 210 6.05 -9.57 -10.87
N GLY A 211 6.63 -8.64 -10.12
CA GLY A 211 7.47 -8.92 -8.96
C GLY A 211 8.93 -9.24 -9.28
N ALA A 212 9.34 -9.09 -10.54
CA ALA A 212 10.74 -9.26 -10.96
C ALA A 212 11.49 -7.92 -10.90
N TRP A 213 12.70 -7.96 -10.39
CA TRP A 213 13.64 -6.84 -10.33
C TRP A 213 14.93 -7.21 -11.07
N PHE A 214 15.13 -6.63 -12.26
CA PHE A 214 16.27 -6.91 -13.14
C PHE A 214 16.60 -8.40 -13.28
N GLY A 215 15.57 -9.20 -13.55
CA GLY A 215 15.69 -10.65 -13.76
C GLY A 215 15.64 -11.51 -12.49
N THR A 216 15.63 -10.89 -11.30
CA THR A 216 15.46 -11.61 -10.03
C THR A 216 14.01 -11.52 -9.56
N GLN A 217 13.35 -12.65 -9.30
CA GLN A 217 12.00 -12.66 -8.73
C GLN A 217 12.08 -12.31 -7.24
N VAL A 218 11.60 -11.14 -6.87
CA VAL A 218 11.55 -10.63 -5.49
C VAL A 218 10.22 -10.96 -4.83
N VAL A 219 9.11 -10.65 -5.52
CA VAL A 219 7.75 -11.01 -5.09
C VAL A 219 7.22 -12.06 -6.08
N PRO A 220 6.63 -13.18 -5.65
CA PRO A 220 6.09 -14.17 -6.59
C PRO A 220 5.11 -13.54 -7.59
N ALA A 221 5.25 -13.88 -8.88
CA ALA A 221 4.39 -13.35 -9.94
C ALA A 221 2.91 -13.68 -9.72
N SER A 222 2.62 -14.86 -9.16
CA SER A 222 1.27 -15.26 -8.75
C SER A 222 0.70 -14.31 -7.71
N TRP A 223 1.51 -13.90 -6.72
CA TRP A 223 1.07 -12.94 -5.71
C TRP A 223 0.82 -11.55 -6.30
N VAL A 224 1.71 -11.05 -7.16
CA VAL A 224 1.49 -9.75 -7.82
C VAL A 224 0.16 -9.77 -8.56
N LYS A 225 -0.10 -10.82 -9.36
CA LYS A 225 -1.36 -10.98 -10.08
C LYS A 225 -2.56 -11.02 -9.12
N GLU A 226 -2.49 -11.82 -8.07
CA GLU A 226 -3.57 -11.99 -7.11
C GLU A 226 -3.82 -10.70 -6.33
N SER A 227 -2.77 -10.10 -5.76
CA SER A 227 -2.89 -8.91 -4.91
C SER A 227 -3.37 -7.67 -5.66
N THR A 228 -3.23 -7.62 -6.98
CA THR A 228 -3.71 -6.51 -7.82
C THR A 228 -4.98 -6.86 -8.59
N SER A 229 -5.59 -8.01 -8.31
CA SER A 229 -6.90 -8.41 -8.83
C SER A 229 -8.04 -7.89 -7.94
N LEU A 230 -9.26 -7.84 -8.47
CA LEU A 230 -10.44 -7.39 -7.73
C LEU A 230 -10.90 -8.48 -6.75
N HIS A 231 -10.81 -8.19 -5.45
CA HIS A 231 -11.33 -9.04 -4.37
C HIS A 231 -12.57 -8.42 -3.70
N ALA A 232 -12.61 -7.11 -3.58
CA ALA A 232 -13.74 -6.40 -2.98
C ALA A 232 -14.11 -5.15 -3.80
N ARG A 233 -15.42 -4.88 -3.94
CA ARG A 233 -15.90 -3.63 -4.52
C ARG A 233 -15.98 -2.55 -3.46
N VAL A 234 -15.48 -1.36 -3.79
CA VAL A 234 -15.51 -0.20 -2.90
C VAL A 234 -16.87 0.46 -3.00
N THR A 235 -17.67 0.40 -1.92
CA THR A 235 -19.05 0.91 -1.91
C THR A 235 -19.25 2.15 -1.03
N ASP A 236 -18.33 2.39 -0.07
CA ASP A 236 -18.58 3.31 1.06
C ASP A 236 -17.66 4.56 1.06
N MET A 237 -16.92 4.79 -0.01
CA MET A 237 -16.07 5.97 -0.14
C MET A 237 -16.54 6.77 -1.36
N ASN A 238 -16.55 8.11 -1.26
CA ASN A 238 -16.83 9.03 -2.39
C ASN A 238 -15.72 8.89 -3.47
N ARG A 239 -15.58 7.71 -4.04
CA ARG A 239 -14.65 7.38 -5.11
C ARG A 239 -15.40 7.11 -6.39
N ALA A 240 -14.73 7.33 -7.51
CA ALA A 240 -15.29 7.08 -8.81
C ALA A 240 -15.90 5.67 -8.90
N GLU A 241 -17.08 5.55 -9.51
CA GLU A 241 -17.70 4.28 -9.84
C GLU A 241 -16.68 3.37 -10.55
N GLY A 242 -16.59 2.11 -10.14
CA GLY A 242 -15.65 1.13 -10.71
C GLY A 242 -14.34 0.94 -9.93
N SER A 243 -14.17 1.61 -8.80
CA SER A 243 -13.01 1.35 -7.94
C SER A 243 -13.19 0.02 -7.19
N GLY A 244 -12.15 -0.81 -7.25
CA GLY A 244 -12.05 -2.07 -6.53
C GLY A 244 -10.88 -2.08 -5.55
N TYR A 245 -10.75 -3.19 -4.81
CA TYR A 245 -9.67 -3.42 -3.88
C TYR A 245 -9.17 -4.86 -3.99
N GLY A 246 -7.86 -5.01 -4.08
CA GLY A 246 -7.15 -6.28 -4.04
C GLY A 246 -6.56 -6.52 -2.65
N TYR A 247 -5.37 -7.10 -2.56
CA TYR A 247 -4.65 -7.29 -1.30
C TYR A 247 -3.77 -6.07 -0.99
N PHE A 248 -4.39 -5.09 -0.33
CA PHE A 248 -3.80 -3.79 0.00
C PHE A 248 -3.36 -2.96 -1.23
N TRP A 249 -4.01 -3.19 -2.37
CA TRP A 249 -3.91 -2.40 -3.57
C TRP A 249 -5.29 -1.94 -4.00
N TRP A 250 -5.39 -0.69 -4.43
CA TRP A 250 -6.58 -0.19 -5.14
C TRP A 250 -6.54 -0.71 -6.56
N VAL A 251 -7.67 -1.18 -7.06
CA VAL A 251 -7.83 -1.69 -8.43
C VAL A 251 -8.72 -0.73 -9.21
N ASP A 252 -8.26 -0.31 -10.36
CA ASP A 252 -9.00 0.58 -11.25
C ASP A 252 -9.32 -0.12 -12.56
N GLU A 253 -10.61 -0.42 -12.75
CA GLU A 253 -11.11 -1.11 -13.94
C GLU A 253 -11.17 -0.20 -15.17
N GLN A 254 -11.24 1.16 -15.02
CA GLN A 254 -11.36 2.09 -16.13
C GLN A 254 -10.12 2.14 -17.02
N TRP A 255 -8.93 2.11 -16.39
CA TRP A 255 -7.65 2.05 -17.12
C TRP A 255 -6.90 0.74 -16.97
N ASN A 256 -7.57 -0.27 -16.39
CA ASN A 256 -6.98 -1.59 -16.16
C ASN A 256 -5.63 -1.50 -15.43
N GLY A 257 -5.64 -0.78 -14.34
CA GLY A 257 -4.48 -0.48 -13.51
C GLY A 257 -4.74 -0.72 -12.03
N PHE A 258 -3.73 -0.49 -11.24
CA PHE A 258 -3.82 -0.56 -9.79
C PHE A 258 -2.93 0.52 -9.14
N SER A 259 -3.17 0.79 -7.86
CA SER A 259 -2.45 1.88 -7.20
C SER A 259 -2.35 1.70 -5.69
N ALA A 260 -1.29 2.27 -5.09
CA ALA A 260 -1.17 2.49 -3.66
C ALA A 260 -1.51 3.94 -3.34
N HIS A 261 -2.31 4.17 -2.29
CA HIS A 261 -2.71 5.50 -1.85
C HIS A 261 -2.36 5.72 -0.39
N GLY A 262 -1.78 6.88 -0.07
CA GLY A 262 -1.49 7.33 1.27
C GLY A 262 -2.05 8.74 1.51
N ALA A 263 -2.42 9.04 2.74
CA ALA A 263 -2.88 10.37 3.14
C ALA A 263 -1.90 11.46 2.67
N ALA A 264 -2.36 12.70 2.64
CA ALA A 264 -1.61 13.85 2.18
C ALA A 264 -1.12 13.75 0.71
N GLY A 265 -1.76 12.89 -0.12
CA GLY A 265 -1.48 12.82 -1.56
C GLY A 265 -0.26 11.98 -1.95
N GLN A 266 0.01 10.89 -1.21
CA GLN A 266 0.98 9.89 -1.62
C GLN A 266 0.31 8.90 -2.58
N PHE A 267 0.79 8.80 -3.82
CA PHE A 267 0.22 7.89 -4.81
C PHE A 267 1.32 7.16 -5.59
N VAL A 268 1.08 5.88 -5.82
CA VAL A 268 1.81 5.05 -6.78
C VAL A 268 0.79 4.46 -7.73
N PHE A 269 0.70 4.99 -8.94
CA PHE A 269 -0.15 4.44 -9.99
C PHE A 269 0.66 3.50 -10.88
N VAL A 270 0.10 2.34 -11.18
CA VAL A 270 0.69 1.36 -12.09
C VAL A 270 -0.33 1.04 -13.17
N VAL A 271 0.01 1.29 -14.42
CA VAL A 271 -0.85 1.08 -15.60
C VAL A 271 -0.16 0.12 -16.57
N PRO A 272 -0.34 -1.20 -16.41
CA PRO A 272 0.42 -2.21 -17.16
C PRO A 272 0.31 -2.08 -18.68
N ARG A 273 -0.89 -1.79 -19.21
CA ARG A 273 -1.12 -1.62 -20.64
C ARG A 273 -0.32 -0.48 -21.28
N LEU A 274 0.16 0.47 -20.47
CA LEU A 274 0.95 1.62 -20.90
C LEU A 274 2.43 1.48 -20.52
N ASP A 275 2.80 0.38 -19.85
CA ASP A 275 4.12 0.19 -19.24
C ASP A 275 4.53 1.43 -18.41
N LEU A 276 3.59 1.89 -17.54
CA LEU A 276 3.65 3.16 -16.82
C LEU A 276 3.61 2.95 -15.31
N VAL A 277 4.54 3.63 -14.63
CA VAL A 277 4.43 3.95 -13.20
C VAL A 277 4.43 5.46 -13.04
N ALA A 278 3.48 6.00 -12.28
CA ALA A 278 3.44 7.40 -11.93
C ALA A 278 3.35 7.55 -10.40
N VAL A 279 4.32 8.25 -9.82
CA VAL A 279 4.39 8.52 -8.39
C VAL A 279 4.20 10.01 -8.16
N PHE A 280 3.32 10.33 -7.22
CA PHE A 280 3.15 11.66 -6.67
C PHE A 280 3.37 11.60 -5.17
N THR A 281 4.13 12.53 -4.63
CA THR A 281 4.27 12.75 -3.19
C THR A 281 4.00 14.20 -2.86
N SER A 282 3.34 14.44 -1.72
CA SER A 282 2.86 15.77 -1.38
C SER A 282 2.48 15.91 0.10
N GLY A 283 2.17 17.13 0.53
CA GLY A 283 1.59 17.51 1.82
C GLY A 283 0.15 17.99 1.70
N LEU A 284 -0.64 17.44 0.78
CA LEU A 284 -1.99 17.93 0.48
C LEU A 284 -2.96 17.76 1.65
N SER A 285 -3.83 18.76 1.83
CA SER A 285 -4.98 18.65 2.75
C SER A 285 -5.96 17.57 2.30
N PRO A 286 -6.85 17.08 3.19
CA PRO A 286 -7.87 16.10 2.82
C PRO A 286 -8.75 16.51 1.64
N ASP A 287 -9.08 17.80 1.51
CA ASP A 287 -9.91 18.33 0.42
C ASP A 287 -9.20 18.25 -0.94
N ASN A 288 -7.86 18.33 -0.94
CA ASN A 288 -7.02 18.26 -2.13
C ASN A 288 -6.46 16.86 -2.39
N PHE A 289 -6.86 15.88 -1.59
CA PHE A 289 -6.40 14.48 -1.74
C PHE A 289 -6.61 13.89 -3.14
N PRO A 290 -7.69 14.22 -3.91
CA PRO A 290 -7.90 13.68 -5.25
C PRO A 290 -6.99 14.27 -6.33
N VAL A 291 -6.32 15.39 -6.09
CA VAL A 291 -5.55 16.14 -7.11
C VAL A 291 -4.54 15.25 -7.87
N PRO A 292 -3.72 14.39 -7.25
CA PRO A 292 -2.82 13.51 -8.00
C PRO A 292 -3.54 12.56 -8.96
N TRP A 293 -4.78 12.19 -8.64
CA TRP A 293 -5.63 11.39 -9.53
C TRP A 293 -6.07 12.18 -10.77
N ASP A 294 -6.43 13.46 -10.58
CA ASP A 294 -6.79 14.33 -11.69
C ASP A 294 -5.57 14.61 -12.57
N LEU A 295 -4.39 14.84 -11.96
CA LEU A 295 -3.14 15.00 -12.70
C LEU A 295 -2.80 13.76 -13.54
N LEU A 296 -3.01 12.56 -12.99
CA LEU A 296 -2.85 11.32 -13.75
C LEU A 296 -3.77 11.30 -14.98
N LYS A 297 -5.08 11.55 -14.79
CA LYS A 297 -6.10 11.49 -15.85
C LYS A 297 -5.90 12.55 -16.92
N ASP A 298 -5.65 13.78 -16.51
CA ASP A 298 -5.72 14.92 -17.40
C ASP A 298 -4.40 15.18 -18.14
N TYR A 299 -3.28 14.71 -17.58
CA TYR A 299 -1.95 14.94 -18.15
C TYR A 299 -1.17 13.67 -18.45
N VAL A 300 -1.02 12.77 -17.46
CA VAL A 300 -0.09 11.63 -17.59
C VAL A 300 -0.61 10.58 -18.55
N LEU A 301 -1.87 10.14 -18.39
CA LEU A 301 -2.49 9.15 -19.29
C LEU A 301 -2.58 9.68 -20.73
N PRO A 302 -3.05 10.94 -20.97
CA PRO A 302 -3.06 11.51 -22.31
C PRO A 302 -1.68 11.75 -22.93
N ALA A 303 -0.63 11.90 -22.11
CA ALA A 303 0.76 11.99 -22.59
C ALA A 303 1.29 10.64 -23.07
N CYS A 304 0.63 9.55 -22.76
CA CYS A 304 1.04 8.21 -23.17
C CYS A 304 0.55 7.82 -24.58
N GLY A 305 -0.37 8.55 -25.16
CA GLY A 305 -0.93 8.28 -26.51
C GLY A 305 -2.11 7.34 -26.45
#